data_07466cf97e071d724847860cfebca015
#
_entry.id   07466cf97e071d724847860cfebca015
#
_cell.length_a   1.000
_cell.length_b   1.000
_cell.length_c   1.000
_cell.angle_alpha   90.00
_cell.angle_beta   90.00
_cell.angle_gamma   90.00
#
_symmetry.space_group_name_H-M   'P 1'
#
loop_
_entity.id
_entity.type
_entity.pdbx_description
1 polymer ?
#
loop_
_entity_poly.entity_id
_entity_poly.type
_entity_poly.pdbx_seq_one_letter_code
_entity_poly.pdbx_strand_id
1 'polypeptide(L)'
;MKQLAIIDDDPEILKLLDQYLIKNGFKVEAFSDGESFLASDESKFSLVVLDLGLPGIDGLEVCRRLRQKSNVPIIMLTAASDDLDRILGLELGSDDYMGKPFNPRELLARIKALLRRSEVKGEDVDNHIVMNFAARSAFVDGKQLE
;
A
#
# COMPACT_ATOMS: atom_id res chain seq x y z
N MET A 1 4.26 13.58 11.86
CA MET A 1 4.23 12.11 11.85
C MET A 1 3.23 11.64 10.80
N LYS A 2 3.67 10.78 9.88
CA LYS A 2 2.81 10.32 8.82
C LYS A 2 1.82 9.27 9.32
N GLN A 3 0.63 9.28 8.76
CA GLN A 3 -0.44 8.38 9.18
C GLN A 3 -0.68 7.32 8.10
N LEU A 4 -0.74 6.07 8.54
CA LEU A 4 -0.94 4.92 7.67
C LEU A 4 -2.28 4.28 7.97
N ALA A 5 -2.96 3.78 6.93
CA ALA A 5 -4.15 2.96 7.10
C ALA A 5 -3.78 1.51 6.87
N ILE A 6 -4.22 0.63 7.75
CA ILE A 6 -4.01 -0.81 7.62
C ILE A 6 -5.36 -1.47 7.58
N ILE A 7 -5.68 -2.13 6.48
CA ILE A 7 -6.98 -2.79 6.31
C ILE A 7 -6.76 -4.28 6.18
N ASP A 8 -7.15 -5.04 7.21
CA ASP A 8 -6.97 -6.48 7.26
C ASP A 8 -7.98 -7.04 8.25
N ASP A 9 -8.62 -8.15 7.94
CA ASP A 9 -9.60 -8.73 8.83
C ASP A 9 -8.99 -9.63 9.91
N ASP A 10 -7.68 -9.86 9.87
CA ASP A 10 -6.99 -10.66 10.86
C ASP A 10 -6.55 -9.77 12.02
N PRO A 11 -7.17 -9.91 13.21
CA PRO A 11 -6.84 -9.03 14.33
C PRO A 11 -5.39 -9.15 14.79
N GLU A 12 -4.77 -10.31 14.58
CA GLU A 12 -3.37 -10.48 14.98
C GLU A 12 -2.44 -9.67 14.09
N ILE A 13 -2.75 -9.63 12.79
CA ILE A 13 -1.96 -8.80 11.87
C ILE A 13 -2.15 -7.33 12.20
N LEU A 14 -3.39 -6.91 12.46
CA LEU A 14 -3.63 -5.51 12.82
C LEU A 14 -2.86 -5.13 14.08
N LYS A 15 -2.86 -5.99 15.08
CA LYS A 15 -2.16 -5.71 16.32
C LYS A 15 -0.66 -5.65 16.10
N LEU A 16 -0.12 -6.62 15.35
CA LEU A 16 1.31 -6.66 15.07
C LEU A 16 1.76 -5.41 14.34
N LEU A 17 1.05 -5.03 13.29
CA LEU A 17 1.45 -3.88 12.49
C LEU A 17 1.24 -2.58 13.23
N ASP A 18 0.15 -2.48 14.02
CA ASP A 18 -0.07 -1.31 14.83
C ASP A 18 1.13 -1.05 15.76
N GLN A 19 1.53 -2.09 16.51
CA GLN A 19 2.63 -1.95 17.45
C GLN A 19 3.96 -1.68 16.73
N TYR A 20 4.21 -2.42 15.66
CA TYR A 20 5.50 -2.31 14.97
C TYR A 20 5.66 -0.96 14.29
N LEU A 21 4.63 -0.49 13.62
CA LEU A 21 4.73 0.75 12.85
C LEU A 21 4.71 1.97 13.76
N ILE A 22 3.95 1.92 14.85
CA ILE A 22 3.97 3.02 15.83
C ILE A 22 5.35 3.13 16.44
N LYS A 23 5.96 1.99 16.77
CA LYS A 23 7.32 1.98 17.33
C LYS A 23 8.31 2.61 16.36
N ASN A 24 8.05 2.53 15.08
CA ASN A 24 8.96 3.07 14.06
C ASN A 24 8.55 4.45 13.56
N GLY A 25 7.72 5.15 14.30
CA GLY A 25 7.50 6.57 14.05
C GLY A 25 6.29 6.92 13.22
N PHE A 26 5.36 6.00 13.04
CA PHE A 26 4.15 6.26 12.28
C PHE A 26 2.92 6.29 13.18
N LYS A 27 1.89 6.99 12.73
CA LYS A 27 0.56 6.81 13.27
C LYS A 27 -0.14 5.75 12.43
N VAL A 28 -0.99 4.95 13.07
CA VAL A 28 -1.67 3.86 12.38
C VAL A 28 -3.15 3.90 12.74
N GLU A 29 -3.99 3.80 11.73
CA GLU A 29 -5.40 3.56 11.94
C GLU A 29 -5.76 2.23 11.29
N ALA A 30 -6.33 1.32 12.08
CA ALA A 30 -6.62 -0.04 11.65
C ALA A 30 -8.09 -0.18 11.29
N PHE A 31 -8.35 -0.91 10.22
CA PHE A 31 -9.71 -1.22 9.77
C PHE A 31 -9.81 -2.71 9.53
N SER A 32 -10.91 -3.31 9.96
CA SER A 32 -11.10 -4.75 9.78
C SER A 32 -11.88 -5.10 8.53
N ASP A 33 -12.37 -4.10 7.80
CA ASP A 33 -13.08 -4.33 6.53
C ASP A 33 -12.92 -3.11 5.63
N GLY A 34 -13.24 -3.32 4.35
CA GLY A 34 -13.07 -2.27 3.36
C GLY A 34 -14.12 -1.17 3.46
N GLU A 35 -15.33 -1.53 3.87
CA GLU A 35 -16.42 -0.56 3.97
C GLU A 35 -16.10 0.52 5.00
N SER A 36 -15.58 0.10 6.17
CA SER A 36 -15.20 1.06 7.22
C SER A 36 -14.11 2.00 6.73
N PHE A 37 -13.14 1.46 6.01
CA PHE A 37 -12.07 2.29 5.47
C PHE A 37 -12.61 3.30 4.45
N LEU A 38 -13.47 2.84 3.53
CA LEU A 38 -13.98 3.72 2.49
C LEU A 38 -14.91 4.80 3.07
N ALA A 39 -15.48 4.55 4.23
CA ALA A 39 -16.30 5.55 4.91
C ALA A 39 -15.46 6.59 5.66
N SER A 40 -14.16 6.36 5.81
CA SER A 40 -13.29 7.30 6.49
C SER A 40 -12.80 8.37 5.53
N ASP A 41 -12.12 9.38 6.09
CA ASP A 41 -11.49 10.42 5.27
C ASP A 41 -10.13 9.91 4.80
N GLU A 42 -10.08 9.42 3.58
CA GLU A 42 -8.84 8.82 3.05
C GLU A 42 -7.73 9.85 2.87
N SER A 43 -8.07 11.13 2.82
CA SER A 43 -7.07 12.17 2.57
C SER A 43 -6.07 12.33 3.70
N LYS A 44 -6.37 11.79 4.88
CA LYS A 44 -5.46 11.92 6.02
C LYS A 44 -4.34 10.88 6.00
N PHE A 45 -4.41 9.89 5.11
CA PHE A 45 -3.42 8.83 5.09
C PHE A 45 -2.34 9.10 4.05
N SER A 46 -1.10 8.82 4.44
CA SER A 46 0.04 8.94 3.54
C SER A 46 0.29 7.67 2.75
N LEU A 47 -0.24 6.55 3.23
CA LEU A 47 -0.07 5.25 2.59
C LEU A 47 -1.09 4.28 3.16
N VAL A 48 -1.52 3.34 2.33
CA VAL A 48 -2.53 2.34 2.70
C VAL A 48 -1.94 0.95 2.50
N VAL A 49 -2.05 0.10 3.53
CA VAL A 49 -1.72 -1.33 3.43
C VAL A 49 -3.04 -2.08 3.39
N LEU A 50 -3.27 -2.85 2.35
CA LEU A 50 -4.59 -3.38 2.02
C LEU A 50 -4.54 -4.88 1.77
N ASP A 51 -5.25 -5.63 2.58
CA ASP A 51 -5.38 -7.07 2.39
C ASP A 51 -6.38 -7.37 1.28
N LEU A 52 -6.04 -8.29 0.39
CA LEU A 52 -6.94 -8.68 -0.69
C LEU A 52 -8.09 -9.56 -0.23
N GLY A 53 -7.88 -10.36 0.82
CA GLY A 53 -8.87 -11.34 1.26
C GLY A 53 -9.90 -10.83 2.24
N LEU A 54 -10.36 -9.59 2.09
CA LEU A 54 -11.29 -9.00 3.03
C LEU A 54 -12.69 -9.57 2.89
N PRO A 55 -13.47 -9.63 4.00
CA PRO A 55 -14.88 -9.97 3.90
C PRO A 55 -15.66 -8.79 3.32
N GLY A 56 -16.83 -9.07 2.77
CA GLY A 56 -17.64 -8.04 2.15
C GLY A 56 -17.02 -7.63 0.84
N ILE A 57 -16.74 -6.35 0.67
CA ILE A 57 -16.01 -5.92 -0.53
C ILE A 57 -14.54 -6.29 -0.34
N ASP A 58 -13.96 -6.89 -1.38
CA ASP A 58 -12.59 -7.38 -1.28
C ASP A 58 -11.59 -6.25 -1.51
N GLY A 59 -10.30 -6.59 -1.33
CA GLY A 59 -9.26 -5.58 -1.45
C GLY A 59 -9.12 -5.00 -2.84
N LEU A 60 -9.40 -5.79 -3.88
CA LEU A 60 -9.32 -5.27 -5.24
C LEU A 60 -10.38 -4.20 -5.47
N GLU A 61 -11.59 -4.41 -4.96
CA GLU A 61 -12.65 -3.42 -5.10
C GLU A 61 -12.35 -2.17 -4.26
N VAL A 62 -11.79 -2.35 -3.07
CA VAL A 62 -11.38 -1.20 -2.26
C VAL A 62 -10.36 -0.36 -3.02
N CYS A 63 -9.37 -1.01 -3.62
CA CYS A 63 -8.36 -0.31 -4.40
C CYS A 63 -8.98 0.45 -5.56
N ARG A 64 -9.89 -0.19 -6.29
CA ARG A 64 -10.55 0.44 -7.43
C ARG A 64 -11.29 1.69 -7.01
N ARG A 65 -12.07 1.61 -5.92
CA ARG A 65 -12.84 2.75 -5.43
C ARG A 65 -11.93 3.86 -4.90
N LEU A 66 -10.87 3.47 -4.21
CA LEU A 66 -9.93 4.46 -3.67
C LEU A 66 -9.26 5.23 -4.80
N ARG A 67 -8.89 4.55 -5.87
CA ARG A 67 -8.22 5.18 -7.00
C ARG A 67 -9.09 6.19 -7.74
N GLN A 68 -10.40 6.09 -7.59
CA GLN A 68 -11.28 7.07 -8.20
C GLN A 68 -11.17 8.44 -7.56
N LYS A 69 -10.63 8.52 -6.34
CA LYS A 69 -10.56 9.79 -5.62
C LYS A 69 -9.22 10.08 -4.97
N SER A 70 -8.23 9.20 -5.12
CA SER A 70 -6.95 9.41 -4.43
C SER A 70 -5.82 8.69 -5.16
N ASN A 71 -4.63 9.30 -5.11
CA ASN A 71 -3.41 8.67 -5.61
C ASN A 71 -2.51 8.19 -4.48
N VAL A 72 -3.08 8.02 -3.28
CA VAL A 72 -2.30 7.58 -2.14
C VAL A 72 -1.60 6.26 -2.44
N PRO A 73 -0.33 6.09 -2.05
CA PRO A 73 0.36 4.82 -2.27
C PRO A 73 -0.34 3.66 -1.59
N ILE A 74 -0.43 2.52 -2.29
CA ILE A 74 -1.09 1.33 -1.78
C ILE A 74 -0.13 0.15 -1.88
N ILE A 75 0.05 -0.56 -0.76
CA ILE A 75 0.72 -1.86 -0.73
C ILE A 75 -0.35 -2.91 -0.50
N MET A 76 -0.45 -3.88 -1.40
CA MET A 76 -1.40 -4.96 -1.24
C MET A 76 -0.75 -6.16 -0.56
N LEU A 77 -1.51 -6.79 0.33
CA LEU A 77 -1.12 -8.04 0.96
C LEU A 77 -2.03 -9.15 0.43
N THR A 78 -1.46 -10.31 0.16
CA THR A 78 -2.25 -11.44 -0.32
C THR A 78 -1.82 -12.71 0.40
N ALA A 79 -2.79 -13.57 0.70
CA ALA A 79 -2.54 -14.82 1.43
C ALA A 79 -1.82 -15.86 0.57
N ALA A 80 -1.86 -15.71 -0.74
CA ALA A 80 -1.28 -16.71 -1.62
C ALA A 80 -0.42 -16.03 -2.65
N SER A 81 0.50 -16.78 -3.21
CA SER A 81 1.24 -16.32 -4.36
C SER A 81 0.36 -16.51 -5.59
N ASP A 82 -0.74 -15.81 -5.61
CA ASP A 82 -1.68 -15.87 -6.74
C ASP A 82 -1.28 -14.79 -7.74
N ASP A 83 -0.67 -15.23 -8.83
CA ASP A 83 -0.18 -14.30 -9.83
C ASP A 83 -1.30 -13.49 -10.44
N LEU A 84 -2.48 -14.08 -10.59
CA LEU A 84 -3.60 -13.35 -11.15
C LEU A 84 -4.01 -12.19 -10.25
N ASP A 85 -4.10 -12.43 -8.94
CA ASP A 85 -4.45 -11.38 -8.00
C ASP A 85 -3.41 -10.27 -8.00
N ARG A 86 -2.13 -10.64 -8.10
CA ARG A 86 -1.07 -9.65 -8.16
C ARG A 86 -1.19 -8.77 -9.40
N ILE A 87 -1.43 -9.40 -10.54
CA ILE A 87 -1.56 -8.69 -11.80
C ILE A 87 -2.77 -7.75 -11.74
N LEU A 88 -3.90 -8.25 -11.25
CA LEU A 88 -5.10 -7.42 -11.15
C LEU A 88 -4.89 -6.25 -10.21
N GLY A 89 -4.20 -6.48 -9.09
CA GLY A 89 -3.93 -5.40 -8.16
C GLY A 89 -3.09 -4.31 -8.77
N LEU A 90 -2.06 -4.68 -9.52
CA LEU A 90 -1.20 -3.71 -10.17
C LEU A 90 -1.96 -2.95 -11.26
N GLU A 91 -2.83 -3.63 -12.00
CA GLU A 91 -3.63 -2.99 -13.02
C GLU A 91 -4.63 -2.02 -12.43
N LEU A 92 -5.13 -2.30 -11.23
CA LEU A 92 -6.09 -1.43 -10.55
C LEU A 92 -5.42 -0.27 -9.83
N GLY A 93 -4.09 -0.26 -9.76
CA GLY A 93 -3.38 0.89 -9.27
C GLY A 93 -2.65 0.73 -7.94
N SER A 94 -2.40 -0.50 -7.49
CA SER A 94 -1.53 -0.66 -6.32
C SER A 94 -0.09 -0.34 -6.72
N ASP A 95 0.68 0.11 -5.74
CA ASP A 95 2.06 0.51 -5.98
C ASP A 95 3.05 -0.58 -5.62
N ASP A 96 2.63 -1.54 -4.80
CA ASP A 96 3.48 -2.63 -4.39
C ASP A 96 2.61 -3.78 -3.89
N TYR A 97 3.24 -4.91 -3.62
CA TYR A 97 2.53 -6.14 -3.35
C TYR A 97 3.43 -7.06 -2.52
N MET A 98 2.87 -7.70 -1.51
CA MET A 98 3.59 -8.67 -0.70
C MET A 98 2.70 -9.86 -0.41
N GLY A 99 3.31 -11.06 -0.38
CA GLY A 99 2.61 -12.27 -0.01
C GLY A 99 2.64 -12.48 1.50
N LYS A 100 1.61 -13.13 2.01
CA LYS A 100 1.58 -13.59 3.40
C LYS A 100 2.10 -15.01 3.45
N PRO A 101 2.81 -15.41 4.46
CA PRO A 101 3.26 -14.60 5.58
C PRO A 101 4.36 -13.64 5.15
N PHE A 102 4.36 -12.44 5.72
CA PHE A 102 5.34 -11.42 5.36
C PHE A 102 6.23 -11.09 6.54
N ASN A 103 7.38 -10.51 6.22
CA ASN A 103 8.29 -10.02 7.25
C ASN A 103 7.96 -8.55 7.53
N PRO A 104 7.61 -8.18 8.77
CA PRO A 104 7.27 -6.79 9.07
C PRO A 104 8.38 -5.81 8.72
N ARG A 105 9.63 -6.23 8.83
CA ARG A 105 10.76 -5.36 8.46
C ARG A 105 10.78 -5.08 6.97
N GLU A 106 10.44 -6.06 6.16
CA GLU A 106 10.35 -5.86 4.72
C GLU A 106 9.20 -4.92 4.38
N LEU A 107 8.05 -5.09 5.05
CA LEU A 107 6.93 -4.20 4.84
C LEU A 107 7.31 -2.77 5.20
N LEU A 108 7.98 -2.57 6.33
CA LEU A 108 8.44 -1.25 6.73
C LEU A 108 9.36 -0.63 5.68
N ALA A 109 10.28 -1.43 5.14
CA ALA A 109 11.19 -0.92 4.11
C ALA A 109 10.44 -0.47 2.87
N ARG A 110 9.42 -1.23 2.46
CA ARG A 110 8.62 -0.87 1.30
C ARG A 110 7.77 0.37 1.56
N ILE A 111 7.22 0.48 2.78
CA ILE A 111 6.48 1.68 3.17
C ILE A 111 7.39 2.91 3.05
N LYS A 112 8.57 2.84 3.62
CA LYS A 112 9.51 3.97 3.57
C LYS A 112 9.91 4.31 2.14
N ALA A 113 10.11 3.29 1.31
CA ALA A 113 10.50 3.52 -0.08
C ALA A 113 9.39 4.24 -0.85
N LEU A 114 8.14 3.82 -0.65
CA LEU A 114 7.04 4.47 -1.33
C LEU A 114 6.81 5.88 -0.83
N LEU A 115 6.97 6.12 0.46
CA LEU A 115 6.81 7.46 1.01
C LEU A 115 7.89 8.40 0.49
N ARG A 116 9.13 7.92 0.37
CA ARG A 116 10.21 8.73 -0.21
C ARG A 116 9.92 9.08 -1.66
N ARG A 117 9.46 8.10 -2.43
CA ARG A 117 9.14 8.31 -3.84
C ARG A 117 8.02 9.33 -4.00
N SER A 118 7.02 9.25 -3.14
CA SER A 118 5.91 10.17 -3.18
C SER A 118 6.35 11.60 -2.88
N GLU A 119 7.25 11.76 -1.89
CA GLU A 119 7.76 13.08 -1.54
C GLU A 119 8.60 13.67 -2.67
N VAL A 120 9.47 12.87 -3.25
CA VAL A 120 10.30 13.34 -4.37
C VAL A 120 9.41 13.75 -5.53
N LYS A 121 8.41 12.96 -5.84
CA LYS A 121 7.47 13.29 -6.89
C LYS A 121 6.76 14.60 -6.63
N GLY A 122 6.35 14.81 -5.38
CA GLY A 122 5.66 16.03 -5.01
C GLY A 122 6.54 17.24 -5.11
N GLU A 123 7.83 17.10 -4.79
CA GLU A 123 8.77 18.21 -4.86
C GLU A 123 9.21 18.49 -6.27
N ASP A 124 9.35 17.46 -7.05
CA ASP A 124 10.14 17.51 -8.25
C ASP A 124 9.31 17.29 -9.49
N VAL A 125 8.08 17.59 -9.39
CA VAL A 125 7.16 17.35 -10.48
C VAL A 125 7.60 18.04 -11.75
N ASP A 126 8.38 19.09 -11.61
CA ASP A 126 8.85 19.83 -12.75
C ASP A 126 10.10 19.25 -13.35
N ASN A 127 10.69 18.36 -12.76
CA ASN A 127 11.89 17.85 -13.25
C ASN A 127 11.84 16.55 -13.81
N HIS A 128 11.66 15.93 -13.71
CA HIS A 128 11.98 14.82 -14.17
C HIS A 128 11.49 13.81 -14.10
N ILE A 129 11.38 13.75 -14.07
CA ILE A 129 11.21 12.96 -14.01
C ILE A 129 11.16 12.13 -14.60
N VAL A 130 11.34 12.13 -15.02
CA VAL A 130 11.12 11.43 -15.62
C VAL A 130 11.50 10.35 -15.81
N MET A 131 12.06 10.09 -15.73
CA MET A 131 12.42 9.06 -15.93
C MET A 131 11.96 7.99 -15.60
N ASN A 132 11.88 7.98 -15.41
CA ASN A 132 11.24 7.02 -15.24
C ASN A 132 10.70 6.21 -15.28
N PHE A 133 10.86 5.96 -15.45
CA PHE A 133 10.10 5.16 -15.47
C PHE A 133 9.94 4.40 -15.69
N ALA A 134 10.41 4.35 -15.83
CA ALA A 134 10.03 3.61 -15.91
C ALA A 134 10.17 2.84 -15.66
N ALA A 135 10.81 2.69 -15.53
CA ALA A 135 10.58 2.01 -15.24
C ALA A 135 10.66 1.32 -14.83
N ARG A 136 11.17 1.12 -14.60
CA ARG A 136 10.88 0.62 -14.04
C ARG A 136 10.81 0.02 -13.77
N SER A 137 11.34 -0.11 -13.89
CA SER A 137 10.93 -0.47 -13.46
C SER A 137 11.07 -1.11 -13.17
N ALA A 138 11.73 -1.53 -13.61
CA ALA A 138 11.51 -1.91 -13.16
C ALA A 138 11.63 -2.52 -12.66
N PHE A 139 11.84 -2.56 -12.46
CA PHE A 139 11.72 -2.62 -11.78
C PHE A 139 11.69 -3.26 -11.42
N VAL A 140 12.46 -3.69 -11.53
CA VAL A 140 12.13 -3.69 -11.02
C VAL A 140 12.02 -4.09 -10.66
N ASP A 141 12.59 -4.06 -10.73
CA ASP A 141 12.32 -4.01 -10.25
C ASP A 141 12.25 -4.23 -9.99
N GLY A 142 13.08 -4.48 -10.43
CA GLY A 142 12.76 -4.19 -10.04
C GLY A 142 12.85 -4.32 -10.07
N LYS A 143 13.03 -4.33 -10.11
CA LYS A 143 12.85 -3.95 -10.11
C LYS A 143 12.62 -3.63 -10.20
N GLN A 144 13.03 -3.76 -10.47
CA GLN A 144 12.70 -3.01 -10.64
C GLN A 144 12.33 -2.67 -10.67
N LEU A 145 13.00 -3.00 -11.08
CA LEU A 145 12.61 -2.26 -11.19
C LEU A 145 12.42 -2.26 -11.24
N GLU A 146 12.90 -2.31 -11.32
CA GLU A 146 12.46 -1.69 -11.35
C GLU A 146 12.13 -1.62 -11.26
#